data_95f4c2f4910c9eb80bae22fdedaabe8f
#
_entry.id   95f4c2f4910c9eb80bae22fdedaabe8f
#
_cell.length_a   1.000
_cell.length_b   1.000
_cell.length_c   1.000
_cell.angle_alpha   90.00
_cell.angle_beta   90.00
_cell.angle_gamma   90.00
#
_symmetry.space_group_name_H-M   'P 1'
#
loop_
_entity.id
_entity.type
_entity.pdbx_description
1 polymer ?
#
loop_
_entity_poly.entity_id
_entity_poly.type
_entity_poly.pdbx_seq_one_letter_code
_entity_poly.pdbx_strand_id
1 'polypeptide(L)'
;RPLFSHSGCCSATSCQDDLAVMDDDEHQHKQNLLAVLTVLSEENLYVSANKVALFCKYVRYLGAICGNDVLALDPLKVEAISSMPVPKTQKDVRTFLGAAGFMRRWIIHYSAKAQPLNDMLKKGVNIPESWGPAQDKAVADIKGALTSYPVLRQFDPNLSTEIWSDACDYACGGAMLQRHDGKLCVVAYTSRAFRGPELNYSVQEKECLGVLVCVEKFRHYILHTRFQLKIRTDHESLQFLRKQDKGLVGRIARWAMKLSEYNFDIKY
;
A
#
# COMPACT_ATOMS: atom_id res chain seq x y z
N ARG A 1 -16.96 3.94 17.47
CA ARG A 1 -18.06 3.54 16.55
C ARG A 1 -17.82 4.26 15.24
N PRO A 2 -17.84 3.60 14.08
CA PRO A 2 -17.83 4.32 12.81
C PRO A 2 -19.14 5.10 12.69
N LEU A 3 -19.05 6.42 12.53
CA LEU A 3 -20.19 7.33 12.42
C LEU A 3 -21.10 7.04 11.20
N PHE A 4 -20.63 6.22 10.24
CA PHE A 4 -21.27 6.01 8.94
C PHE A 4 -21.45 4.53 8.58
N SER A 5 -21.92 3.68 9.52
CA SER A 5 -22.12 2.24 9.30
C SER A 5 -23.56 1.82 9.07
N HIS A 6 -24.42 2.62 8.44
CA HIS A 6 -25.76 2.13 8.06
C HIS A 6 -26.23 2.69 6.72
N SER A 7 -26.56 1.77 5.85
CA SER A 7 -27.37 1.87 4.63
C SER A 7 -26.82 2.70 3.44
N GLY A 8 -26.35 2.00 2.43
CA GLY A 8 -26.55 2.38 1.02
C GLY A 8 -25.84 3.66 0.55
N CYS A 9 -24.72 3.50 -0.13
CA CYS A 9 -24.18 4.50 -1.06
C CYS A 9 -23.76 5.88 -0.51
N CYS A 10 -23.22 5.99 0.67
CA CYS A 10 -22.49 7.19 1.03
C CYS A 10 -20.99 6.95 0.82
N SER A 11 -20.38 7.63 -0.19
CA SER A 11 -18.94 7.59 -0.45
C SER A 11 -18.15 8.45 0.56
N ALA A 12 -18.60 8.50 1.82
CA ALA A 12 -17.96 9.23 2.90
C ALA A 12 -16.95 8.34 3.63
N THR A 13 -15.75 8.83 3.82
CA THR A 13 -14.71 8.17 4.62
C THR A 13 -14.17 9.13 5.67
N SER A 14 -13.90 8.60 6.87
CA SER A 14 -13.33 9.38 7.96
C SER A 14 -12.09 8.71 8.51
N CYS A 15 -11.10 9.51 8.87
CA CYS A 15 -9.91 9.07 9.58
C CYS A 15 -9.58 10.09 10.65
N GLN A 16 -9.80 9.76 11.92
CA GLN A 16 -9.68 10.68 13.05
C GLN A 16 -10.52 11.95 12.82
N ASP A 17 -9.87 13.10 12.63
CA ASP A 17 -10.51 14.41 12.46
C ASP A 17 -10.75 14.76 10.98
N ASP A 18 -10.19 13.99 10.05
CA ASP A 18 -10.34 14.25 8.62
C ASP A 18 -11.53 13.48 8.03
N LEU A 19 -12.40 14.19 7.32
CA LEU A 19 -13.57 13.65 6.64
C LEU A 19 -13.50 13.97 5.15
N ALA A 20 -13.74 12.97 4.31
CA ALA A 20 -13.85 13.14 2.86
C ALA A 20 -15.13 12.52 2.33
N VAL A 21 -15.84 13.25 1.46
CA VAL A 21 -16.99 12.78 0.69
C VAL A 21 -16.58 12.82 -0.78
N MET A 22 -16.71 11.69 -1.48
CA MET A 22 -16.29 11.54 -2.88
C MET A 22 -17.41 10.84 -3.66
N ASP A 23 -17.86 11.46 -4.72
CA ASP A 23 -18.91 10.96 -5.60
C ASP A 23 -18.61 11.33 -7.04
N ASP A 24 -19.11 10.53 -7.98
CA ASP A 24 -18.92 10.76 -9.43
C ASP A 24 -20.00 11.70 -9.99
N ASP A 25 -21.15 11.80 -9.33
CA ASP A 25 -22.27 12.63 -9.72
C ASP A 25 -22.46 13.83 -8.78
N GLU A 26 -22.60 15.04 -9.34
CA GLU A 26 -22.75 16.27 -8.57
C GLU A 26 -24.04 16.29 -7.72
N HIS A 27 -25.15 15.75 -8.25
CA HIS A 27 -26.41 15.72 -7.51
C HIS A 27 -26.32 14.79 -6.32
N GLN A 28 -25.77 13.59 -6.52
CA GLN A 28 -25.53 12.62 -5.46
C GLN A 28 -24.54 13.17 -4.42
N HIS A 29 -23.49 13.87 -4.88
CA HIS A 29 -22.53 14.52 -3.99
C HIS A 29 -23.19 15.55 -3.04
N LYS A 30 -24.11 16.38 -3.58
CA LYS A 30 -24.87 17.33 -2.74
C LYS A 30 -25.71 16.63 -1.68
N GLN A 31 -26.40 15.54 -2.06
CA GLN A 31 -27.21 14.76 -1.12
C GLN A 31 -26.35 14.12 -0.02
N ASN A 32 -25.25 13.49 -0.39
CA ASN A 32 -24.33 12.85 0.56
C ASN A 32 -23.67 13.86 1.49
N LEU A 33 -23.28 15.01 0.95
CA LEU A 33 -22.72 16.11 1.75
C LEU A 33 -23.72 16.64 2.77
N LEU A 34 -24.98 16.87 2.37
CA LEU A 34 -26.04 17.29 3.28
C LEU A 34 -26.28 16.27 4.37
N ALA A 35 -26.32 14.97 4.02
CA ALA A 35 -26.51 13.89 5.01
C ALA A 35 -25.36 13.89 6.04
N VAL A 36 -24.12 14.04 5.60
CA VAL A 36 -22.94 14.13 6.49
C VAL A 36 -23.02 15.35 7.40
N LEU A 37 -23.33 16.53 6.85
CA LEU A 37 -23.46 17.77 7.63
C LEU A 37 -24.60 17.69 8.65
N THR A 38 -25.70 17.03 8.31
CA THR A 38 -26.83 16.78 9.23
C THR A 38 -26.39 15.93 10.42
N VAL A 39 -25.71 14.79 10.17
CA VAL A 39 -25.18 13.94 11.25
C VAL A 39 -24.20 14.70 12.14
N LEU A 40 -23.28 15.49 11.55
CA LEU A 40 -22.35 16.30 12.33
C LEU A 40 -23.07 17.31 13.22
N SER A 41 -24.13 17.94 12.70
CA SER A 41 -24.95 18.89 13.45
C SER A 41 -25.71 18.23 14.61
N GLU A 42 -26.30 17.04 14.37
CA GLU A 42 -27.01 16.26 15.38
C GLU A 42 -26.09 15.81 16.52
N GLU A 43 -24.83 15.47 16.18
CA GLU A 43 -23.80 15.08 17.15
C GLU A 43 -23.04 16.27 17.78
N ASN A 44 -23.45 17.49 17.49
CA ASN A 44 -22.78 18.73 17.95
C ASN A 44 -21.30 18.81 17.56
N LEU A 45 -20.94 18.31 16.39
CA LEU A 45 -19.60 18.38 15.83
C LEU A 45 -19.48 19.57 14.86
N TYR A 46 -18.48 20.40 15.08
CA TYR A 46 -18.27 21.62 14.32
C TYR A 46 -17.15 21.49 13.30
N VAL A 47 -17.39 21.96 12.09
CA VAL A 47 -16.43 21.96 11.00
C VAL A 47 -15.83 23.37 10.86
N SER A 48 -14.49 23.45 10.80
CA SER A 48 -13.81 24.74 10.59
C SER A 48 -13.94 25.18 9.14
N ALA A 49 -14.62 26.28 8.89
CA ALA A 49 -14.85 26.81 7.54
C ALA A 49 -13.53 27.02 6.73
N ASN A 50 -12.46 27.42 7.43
CA ASN A 50 -11.14 27.64 6.78
C ASN A 50 -10.43 26.34 6.34
N LYS A 51 -10.91 25.17 6.77
CA LYS A 51 -10.34 23.85 6.44
C LYS A 51 -11.23 23.03 5.51
N VAL A 52 -12.38 23.58 5.11
CA VAL A 52 -13.33 22.91 4.23
C VAL A 52 -13.01 23.19 2.78
N ALA A 53 -12.93 22.14 1.97
CA ALA A 53 -12.86 22.24 0.51
C ALA A 53 -14.11 21.55 -0.08
N LEU A 54 -15.01 22.31 -0.71
CA LEU A 54 -16.24 21.77 -1.30
C LEU A 54 -16.18 21.80 -2.82
N PHE A 55 -16.81 20.81 -3.47
CA PHE A 55 -16.95 20.71 -4.92
C PHE A 55 -15.61 20.78 -5.68
N CYS A 56 -14.56 20.20 -5.08
CA CYS A 56 -13.23 20.15 -5.69
C CYS A 56 -13.05 18.85 -6.50
N LYS A 57 -12.48 18.96 -7.71
CA LYS A 57 -12.10 17.77 -8.52
C LYS A 57 -10.97 16.98 -7.87
N TYR A 58 -10.12 17.64 -7.10
CA TYR A 58 -9.01 17.04 -6.36
C TYR A 58 -8.98 17.61 -4.95
N VAL A 59 -8.81 16.75 -3.97
CA VAL A 59 -8.72 17.13 -2.56
C VAL A 59 -7.46 16.54 -1.93
N ARG A 60 -6.83 17.30 -1.03
CA ARG A 60 -5.76 16.77 -0.16
C ARG A 60 -6.40 16.01 0.99
N TYR A 61 -6.11 14.71 1.06
CA TYR A 61 -6.62 13.85 2.11
C TYR A 61 -5.53 12.89 2.59
N LEU A 62 -5.24 12.90 3.89
CA LEU A 62 -4.24 12.04 4.53
C LEU A 62 -2.85 12.07 3.84
N GLY A 63 -2.40 13.24 3.39
CA GLY A 63 -1.09 13.40 2.75
C GLY A 63 -0.99 12.89 1.31
N ALA A 64 -2.14 12.65 0.67
CA ALA A 64 -2.28 12.34 -0.74
C ALA A 64 -3.21 13.35 -1.42
N ILE A 65 -3.14 13.41 -2.74
CA ILE A 65 -4.11 14.10 -3.59
C ILE A 65 -5.02 13.04 -4.18
N CYS A 66 -6.31 13.12 -3.84
CA CYS A 66 -7.35 12.20 -4.29
C CYS A 66 -8.31 12.91 -5.25
N GLY A 67 -8.74 12.25 -6.32
CA GLY A 67 -9.75 12.75 -7.27
C GLY A 67 -9.57 12.14 -8.65
N ASN A 68 -10.65 12.10 -9.46
CA ASN A 68 -10.66 11.52 -10.80
C ASN A 68 -10.00 10.14 -10.89
N ASP A 69 -10.35 9.22 -9.99
CA ASP A 69 -9.78 7.85 -9.89
C ASP A 69 -8.25 7.81 -9.69
N VAL A 70 -7.67 8.94 -9.32
CA VAL A 70 -6.23 9.11 -9.12
C VAL A 70 -5.92 9.28 -7.66
N LEU A 71 -4.86 8.64 -7.21
CA LEU A 71 -4.25 8.80 -5.90
C LEU A 71 -2.78 9.16 -6.09
N ALA A 72 -2.45 10.44 -5.96
CA ALA A 72 -1.10 10.96 -6.11
C ALA A 72 -0.49 11.36 -4.76
N LEU A 73 0.82 11.40 -4.70
CA LEU A 73 1.53 11.99 -3.56
C LEU A 73 1.31 13.50 -3.50
N ASP A 74 1.15 14.05 -2.30
CA ASP A 74 1.16 15.50 -2.11
C ASP A 74 2.58 16.04 -2.44
N PRO A 75 2.72 16.95 -3.42
CA PRO A 75 4.01 17.53 -3.78
C PRO A 75 4.78 18.13 -2.60
N LEU A 76 4.08 18.73 -1.64
CA LEU A 76 4.70 19.27 -0.44
C LEU A 76 5.36 18.20 0.42
N LYS A 77 4.77 17.00 0.48
CA LYS A 77 5.37 15.86 1.18
C LYS A 77 6.57 15.31 0.44
N VAL A 78 6.51 15.25 -0.89
CA VAL A 78 7.64 14.83 -1.75
C VAL A 78 8.79 15.81 -1.60
N GLU A 79 8.54 17.11 -1.66
CA GLU A 79 9.55 18.16 -1.47
C GLU A 79 10.20 18.07 -0.09
N ALA A 80 9.41 17.90 0.96
CA ALA A 80 9.90 17.76 2.33
C ALA A 80 10.89 16.59 2.48
N ILE A 81 10.62 15.42 1.85
CA ILE A 81 11.56 14.28 1.90
C ILE A 81 12.76 14.50 0.99
N SER A 82 12.55 15.06 -0.19
CA SER A 82 13.64 15.31 -1.16
C SER A 82 14.68 16.27 -0.60
N SER A 83 14.25 17.29 0.15
CA SER A 83 15.12 18.28 0.81
C SER A 83 15.78 17.77 2.09
N MET A 84 15.36 16.60 2.64
CA MET A 84 16.02 16.06 3.83
C MET A 84 17.51 15.81 3.58
N PRO A 85 18.40 16.25 4.49
CA PRO A 85 19.83 15.94 4.37
C PRO A 85 20.08 14.43 4.54
N VAL A 86 21.25 13.98 4.13
CA VAL A 86 21.71 12.61 4.39
C VAL A 86 21.76 12.39 5.92
N PRO A 87 21.13 11.33 6.45
CA PRO A 87 21.11 11.05 7.88
C PRO A 87 22.51 10.87 8.47
N LYS A 88 22.79 11.52 9.60
CA LYS A 88 24.08 11.44 10.32
C LYS A 88 23.97 10.77 11.67
N THR A 89 22.75 10.63 12.20
CA THR A 89 22.47 10.02 13.49
C THR A 89 21.37 8.96 13.37
N GLN A 90 21.26 8.06 14.35
CA GLN A 90 20.15 7.10 14.39
C GLN A 90 18.77 7.80 14.43
N LYS A 91 18.70 8.98 15.05
CA LYS A 91 17.48 9.79 15.07
C LYS A 91 17.11 10.25 13.67
N ASP A 92 18.08 10.72 12.89
CA ASP A 92 17.84 11.16 11.51
C ASP A 92 17.38 10.01 10.62
N VAL A 93 18.01 8.82 10.77
CA VAL A 93 17.61 7.61 10.06
C VAL A 93 16.16 7.24 10.41
N ARG A 94 15.77 7.27 11.70
CA ARG A 94 14.38 7.01 12.10
C ARG A 94 13.42 8.05 11.51
N THR A 95 13.79 9.31 11.51
CA THR A 95 12.97 10.41 10.95
C THR A 95 12.78 10.21 9.45
N PHE A 96 13.85 9.92 8.71
CA PHE A 96 13.79 9.66 7.26
C PHE A 96 12.93 8.42 6.94
N LEU A 97 13.17 7.30 7.62
CA LEU A 97 12.41 6.07 7.44
C LEU A 97 10.93 6.23 7.84
N GLY A 98 10.65 7.01 8.87
CA GLY A 98 9.28 7.33 9.28
C GLY A 98 8.52 8.10 8.20
N ALA A 99 9.14 9.13 7.66
CA ALA A 99 8.57 9.94 6.58
C ALA A 99 8.39 9.12 5.29
N ALA A 100 9.42 8.39 4.86
CA ALA A 100 9.37 7.52 3.68
C ALA A 100 8.39 6.34 3.86
N GLY A 101 8.32 5.78 5.07
CA GLY A 101 7.43 4.68 5.43
C GLY A 101 5.94 5.03 5.30
N PHE A 102 5.58 6.28 5.56
CA PHE A 102 4.23 6.79 5.32
C PHE A 102 3.85 6.70 3.83
N MET A 103 4.82 6.95 2.93
CA MET A 103 4.64 6.93 1.48
C MET A 103 5.00 5.58 0.83
N ARG A 104 5.24 4.51 1.60
CA ARG A 104 5.66 3.19 1.10
C ARG A 104 4.70 2.57 0.07
N ARG A 105 3.42 2.98 0.07
CA ARG A 105 2.40 2.54 -0.87
C ARG A 105 2.72 2.95 -2.32
N TRP A 106 3.53 3.97 -2.50
CA TRP A 106 3.97 4.48 -3.81
C TRP A 106 5.36 3.99 -4.21
N ILE A 107 6.05 3.26 -3.33
CA ILE A 107 7.44 2.81 -3.56
C ILE A 107 7.46 1.30 -3.78
N ILE A 108 7.80 0.91 -5.00
CA ILE A 108 8.03 -0.51 -5.32
C ILE A 108 9.22 -1.05 -4.50
N HIS A 109 9.08 -2.24 -3.92
CA HIS A 109 10.10 -2.91 -3.10
C HIS A 109 10.66 -2.04 -1.95
N TYR A 110 9.82 -1.21 -1.33
CA TYR A 110 10.25 -0.30 -0.25
C TYR A 110 11.07 -1.00 0.84
N SER A 111 10.63 -2.18 1.31
CA SER A 111 11.34 -2.88 2.39
C SER A 111 12.75 -3.30 2.00
N ALA A 112 12.96 -3.69 0.75
CA ALA A 112 14.29 -4.00 0.22
C ALA A 112 15.17 -2.74 0.13
N LYS A 113 14.63 -1.66 -0.43
CA LYS A 113 15.34 -0.37 -0.52
C LYS A 113 15.71 0.20 0.85
N ALA A 114 14.84 0.04 1.84
CA ALA A 114 15.04 0.56 3.20
C ALA A 114 15.95 -0.34 4.08
N GLN A 115 16.27 -1.56 3.67
CA GLN A 115 17.04 -2.51 4.48
C GLN A 115 18.39 -1.96 4.95
N PRO A 116 19.25 -1.35 4.09
CA PRO A 116 20.53 -0.80 4.54
C PRO A 116 20.39 0.27 5.62
N LEU A 117 19.30 1.05 5.58
CA LEU A 117 19.00 2.07 6.59
C LEU A 117 18.45 1.47 7.88
N ASN A 118 17.63 0.40 7.79
CA ASN A 118 17.16 -0.33 8.97
C ASN A 118 18.32 -1.00 9.73
N ASP A 119 19.35 -1.46 9.02
CA ASP A 119 20.54 -2.04 9.63
C ASP A 119 21.30 -1.02 10.49
N MET A 120 21.27 0.27 10.14
CA MET A 120 21.84 1.36 10.93
C MET A 120 21.11 1.60 12.26
N LEU A 121 19.89 1.08 12.42
CA LEU A 121 19.12 1.20 13.66
C LEU A 121 19.36 0.06 14.66
N LYS A 122 20.17 -0.94 14.31
CA LYS A 122 20.54 -2.04 15.20
C LYS A 122 21.34 -1.54 16.40
N LYS A 123 21.20 -2.23 17.54
CA LYS A 123 21.90 -1.88 18.76
C LYS A 123 23.42 -1.95 18.55
N GLY A 124 24.13 -0.92 19.01
CA GLY A 124 25.61 -0.86 18.94
C GLY A 124 26.18 -0.35 17.61
N VAL A 125 25.35 -0.01 16.62
CA VAL A 125 25.83 0.57 15.36
C VAL A 125 26.19 2.05 15.55
N ASN A 126 27.44 2.39 15.22
CA ASN A 126 27.91 3.78 15.12
C ASN A 126 27.71 4.28 13.68
N ILE A 127 26.79 5.23 13.48
CA ILE A 127 26.42 5.71 12.15
C ILE A 127 27.62 6.25 11.37
N PRO A 128 28.44 7.19 11.88
CA PRO A 128 29.56 7.75 11.11
C PRO A 128 30.55 6.71 10.59
N GLU A 129 30.76 5.63 11.34
CA GLU A 129 31.71 4.56 10.98
C GLU A 129 31.10 3.50 10.05
N SER A 130 29.79 3.27 10.18
CA SER A 130 29.06 2.20 9.47
C SER A 130 28.34 2.68 8.22
N TRP A 131 28.28 4.00 7.99
CA TRP A 131 27.64 4.58 6.81
C TRP A 131 28.53 4.43 5.58
N GLY A 132 27.98 3.94 4.48
CA GLY A 132 28.71 3.71 3.24
C GLY A 132 27.83 3.81 2.00
N PRO A 133 28.35 3.41 0.83
CA PRO A 133 27.64 3.55 -0.45
C PRO A 133 26.27 2.86 -0.51
N ALA A 134 26.07 1.77 0.26
CA ALA A 134 24.79 1.08 0.32
C ALA A 134 23.70 1.95 0.97
N GLN A 135 24.03 2.71 2.02
CA GLN A 135 23.14 3.63 2.69
C GLN A 135 22.84 4.85 1.83
N ASP A 136 23.86 5.41 1.17
CA ASP A 136 23.69 6.54 0.24
C ASP A 136 22.76 6.14 -0.91
N LYS A 137 22.98 4.96 -1.50
CA LYS A 137 22.11 4.40 -2.54
C LYS A 137 20.69 4.21 -2.05
N ALA A 138 20.49 3.67 -0.84
CA ALA A 138 19.17 3.47 -0.27
C ALA A 138 18.40 4.79 -0.11
N VAL A 139 19.08 5.86 0.36
CA VAL A 139 18.49 7.21 0.45
C VAL A 139 18.14 7.74 -0.93
N ALA A 140 19.04 7.62 -1.89
CA ALA A 140 18.85 8.09 -3.27
C ALA A 140 17.72 7.33 -3.97
N ASP A 141 17.66 6.01 -3.85
CA ASP A 141 16.64 5.16 -4.46
C ASP A 141 15.24 5.46 -3.90
N ILE A 142 15.13 5.70 -2.58
CA ILE A 142 13.85 6.06 -1.95
C ILE A 142 13.41 7.46 -2.39
N LYS A 143 14.31 8.45 -2.36
CA LYS A 143 14.02 9.82 -2.83
C LYS A 143 13.63 9.81 -4.31
N GLY A 144 14.40 9.12 -5.16
CA GLY A 144 14.14 9.00 -6.60
C GLY A 144 12.78 8.37 -6.90
N ALA A 145 12.40 7.31 -6.17
CA ALA A 145 11.08 6.69 -6.32
C ALA A 145 9.93 7.65 -6.00
N LEU A 146 10.09 8.54 -5.02
CA LEU A 146 9.07 9.52 -4.64
C LEU A 146 9.03 10.70 -5.61
N THR A 147 10.20 11.19 -6.07
CA THR A 147 10.30 12.31 -7.00
C THR A 147 9.90 11.96 -8.43
N SER A 148 9.81 10.69 -8.78
CA SER A 148 9.21 10.26 -10.05
C SER A 148 7.69 10.49 -10.12
N TYR A 149 7.09 11.04 -9.06
CA TYR A 149 5.67 11.32 -8.93
C TYR A 149 4.79 10.11 -9.29
N PRO A 150 4.95 8.98 -8.61
CA PRO A 150 4.16 7.80 -8.92
C PRO A 150 2.68 8.07 -8.67
N VAL A 151 1.90 7.92 -9.72
CA VAL A 151 0.44 8.08 -9.69
C VAL A 151 -0.17 6.70 -9.60
N LEU A 152 -0.97 6.47 -8.57
CA LEU A 152 -1.75 5.26 -8.40
C LEU A 152 -3.18 5.51 -8.90
N ARG A 153 -3.84 4.45 -9.35
CA ARG A 153 -5.28 4.47 -9.61
C ARG A 153 -6.06 4.09 -8.36
N GLN A 154 -7.24 4.66 -8.23
CA GLN A 154 -8.17 4.21 -7.20
C GLN A 154 -8.67 2.80 -7.53
N PHE A 155 -8.91 1.99 -6.51
CA PHE A 155 -9.43 0.65 -6.69
C PHE A 155 -10.89 0.69 -7.14
N ASP A 156 -11.23 -0.02 -8.21
CA ASP A 156 -12.59 -0.23 -8.67
C ASP A 156 -12.97 -1.71 -8.50
N PRO A 157 -13.98 -2.06 -7.68
CA PRO A 157 -14.42 -3.45 -7.48
C PRO A 157 -15.00 -4.09 -8.76
N ASN A 158 -15.34 -3.29 -9.77
CA ASN A 158 -15.88 -3.75 -11.03
C ASN A 158 -14.80 -4.02 -12.11
N LEU A 159 -13.52 -3.89 -11.76
CA LEU A 159 -12.40 -4.18 -12.65
C LEU A 159 -11.65 -5.44 -12.24
N SER A 160 -11.15 -6.18 -13.24
CA SER A 160 -10.32 -7.35 -13.01
C SER A 160 -9.01 -6.94 -12.34
N THR A 161 -8.67 -7.61 -11.22
CA THR A 161 -7.52 -7.31 -10.39
C THR A 161 -6.41 -8.35 -10.58
N GLU A 162 -5.18 -7.86 -10.74
CA GLU A 162 -3.97 -8.67 -10.78
C GLU A 162 -3.07 -8.32 -9.58
N ILE A 163 -2.42 -9.32 -8.97
CA ILE A 163 -1.34 -9.15 -7.99
C ILE A 163 -0.06 -9.70 -8.60
N TRP A 164 0.96 -8.88 -8.67
CA TRP A 164 2.30 -9.29 -9.05
C TRP A 164 3.16 -9.37 -7.80
N SER A 165 3.68 -10.56 -7.51
CA SER A 165 4.48 -10.85 -6.31
C SER A 165 5.89 -11.24 -6.69
N ASP A 166 6.84 -10.79 -5.89
CA ASP A 166 8.26 -11.06 -6.02
C ASP A 166 8.92 -11.16 -4.64
N ALA A 167 9.94 -12.00 -4.49
CA ALA A 167 10.71 -12.15 -3.28
C ALA A 167 12.22 -12.17 -3.55
N CYS A 168 12.98 -11.55 -2.66
CA CYS A 168 14.43 -11.63 -2.64
C CYS A 168 14.90 -12.31 -1.34
N ASP A 169 16.22 -12.35 -1.11
CA ASP A 169 16.78 -13.04 0.05
C ASP A 169 16.32 -12.51 1.40
N TYR A 170 15.95 -11.25 1.50
CA TYR A 170 15.67 -10.56 2.77
C TYR A 170 14.31 -9.86 2.83
N ALA A 171 13.55 -9.85 1.74
CA ALA A 171 12.24 -9.19 1.69
C ALA A 171 11.35 -9.81 0.61
N CYS A 172 10.05 -9.62 0.74
CA CYS A 172 9.08 -9.84 -0.32
C CYS A 172 8.24 -8.60 -0.55
N GLY A 173 7.63 -8.54 -1.71
CA GLY A 173 6.76 -7.43 -2.07
C GLY A 173 5.92 -7.73 -3.28
N GLY A 174 5.10 -6.76 -3.66
CA GLY A 174 4.31 -6.86 -4.87
C GLY A 174 3.49 -5.62 -5.14
N ALA A 175 2.80 -5.68 -6.25
CA ALA A 175 1.91 -4.64 -6.72
C ALA A 175 0.51 -5.20 -6.97
N MET A 176 -0.50 -4.42 -6.64
CA MET A 176 -1.88 -4.67 -7.07
C MET A 176 -2.16 -3.77 -8.26
N LEU A 177 -2.68 -4.36 -9.33
CA LEU A 177 -2.92 -3.70 -10.60
C LEU A 177 -4.34 -3.95 -11.09
N GLN A 178 -4.88 -2.98 -11.81
CA GLN A 178 -6.17 -3.08 -12.53
C GLN A 178 -6.05 -2.46 -13.92
N ARG A 179 -6.93 -2.87 -14.83
CA ARG A 179 -7.00 -2.28 -16.18
C ARG A 179 -8.01 -1.15 -16.21
N HIS A 180 -7.51 0.08 -16.21
CA HIS A 180 -8.29 1.29 -16.42
C HIS A 180 -8.11 1.76 -17.87
N ASP A 181 -9.19 1.96 -18.61
CA ASP A 181 -9.16 2.39 -20.01
C ASP A 181 -8.24 1.53 -20.91
N GLY A 182 -8.25 0.21 -20.67
CA GLY A 182 -7.41 -0.75 -21.40
C GLY A 182 -5.93 -0.79 -20.97
N LYS A 183 -5.47 0.14 -20.14
CA LYS A 183 -4.09 0.21 -19.64
C LYS A 183 -3.99 -0.45 -18.26
N LEU A 184 -2.93 -1.22 -18.06
CA LEU A 184 -2.63 -1.81 -16.75
C LEU A 184 -2.03 -0.73 -15.84
N CYS A 185 -2.74 -0.41 -14.77
CA CYS A 185 -2.38 0.65 -13.84
C CYS A 185 -2.16 0.09 -12.44
N VAL A 186 -1.24 0.66 -11.70
CA VAL A 186 -0.97 0.25 -10.31
C VAL A 186 -1.97 0.94 -9.38
N VAL A 187 -2.55 0.15 -8.49
CA VAL A 187 -3.45 0.60 -7.42
C VAL A 187 -2.68 0.77 -6.10
N ALA A 188 -1.78 -0.16 -5.79
CA ALA A 188 -0.95 -0.06 -4.60
C ALA A 188 0.30 -0.96 -4.70
N TYR A 189 1.38 -0.54 -4.07
CA TYR A 189 2.52 -1.41 -3.77
C TYR A 189 2.47 -1.91 -2.33
N THR A 190 3.05 -3.07 -2.07
CA THR A 190 3.32 -3.57 -0.73
C THR A 190 4.70 -4.22 -0.68
N SER A 191 5.30 -4.22 0.50
CA SER A 191 6.55 -4.94 0.74
C SER A 191 6.73 -5.21 2.23
N ARG A 192 7.46 -6.29 2.56
CA ARG A 192 7.78 -6.67 3.93
C ARG A 192 9.16 -7.32 3.99
N ALA A 193 10.01 -6.89 4.92
CA ALA A 193 11.25 -7.59 5.22
C ALA A 193 10.96 -8.93 5.91
N PHE A 194 11.75 -9.95 5.63
CA PHE A 194 11.68 -11.24 6.29
C PHE A 194 12.15 -11.14 7.74
N ARG A 195 11.57 -11.95 8.62
CA ARG A 195 11.83 -11.93 10.06
C ARG A 195 12.52 -13.20 10.51
N GLY A 196 13.62 -13.08 11.26
CA GLY A 196 14.29 -14.19 11.90
C GLY A 196 14.40 -15.45 11.04
N PRO A 197 13.65 -16.53 11.36
CA PRO A 197 13.71 -17.80 10.61
C PRO A 197 13.32 -17.71 9.13
N GLU A 198 12.54 -16.69 8.72
CA GLU A 198 12.09 -16.54 7.32
C GLU A 198 13.27 -16.26 6.37
N LEU A 199 14.36 -15.68 6.88
CA LEU A 199 15.58 -15.44 6.09
C LEU A 199 16.20 -16.74 5.57
N ASN A 200 16.02 -17.84 6.31
CA ASN A 200 16.56 -19.16 5.99
C ASN A 200 15.57 -20.04 5.20
N TYR A 201 14.45 -19.49 4.76
CA TYR A 201 13.50 -20.23 3.92
C TYR A 201 14.08 -20.50 2.55
N SER A 202 13.69 -21.61 1.94
CA SER A 202 14.02 -21.89 0.54
C SER A 202 13.43 -20.82 -0.38
N VAL A 203 13.96 -20.69 -1.58
CA VAL A 203 13.46 -19.73 -2.59
C VAL A 203 11.95 -19.93 -2.81
N GLN A 204 11.52 -21.17 -2.99
CA GLN A 204 10.10 -21.52 -3.16
C GLN A 204 9.24 -21.10 -1.97
N GLU A 205 9.74 -21.27 -0.73
CA GLU A 205 9.02 -20.82 0.47
C GLU A 205 8.97 -19.30 0.56
N LYS A 206 10.04 -18.58 0.21
CA LYS A 206 10.09 -17.11 0.17
C LYS A 206 9.09 -16.56 -0.84
N GLU A 207 9.03 -17.14 -2.05
CA GLU A 207 8.08 -16.75 -3.08
C GLU A 207 6.63 -17.02 -2.66
N CYS A 208 6.35 -18.20 -2.12
CA CYS A 208 5.03 -18.54 -1.60
C CYS A 208 4.60 -17.59 -0.47
N LEU A 209 5.54 -17.26 0.43
CA LEU A 209 5.30 -16.26 1.49
C LEU A 209 5.06 -14.88 0.91
N GLY A 210 5.75 -14.50 -0.17
CA GLY A 210 5.54 -13.25 -0.90
C GLY A 210 4.10 -13.13 -1.42
N VAL A 211 3.60 -14.17 -2.08
CA VAL A 211 2.20 -14.25 -2.52
C VAL A 211 1.24 -14.08 -1.34
N LEU A 212 1.44 -14.82 -0.26
CA LEU A 212 0.58 -14.76 0.93
C LEU A 212 0.58 -13.35 1.53
N VAL A 213 1.75 -12.73 1.69
CA VAL A 213 1.88 -11.37 2.22
C VAL A 213 1.14 -10.36 1.35
N CYS A 214 1.23 -10.46 0.04
CA CYS A 214 0.52 -9.59 -0.89
C CYS A 214 -0.99 -9.76 -0.76
N VAL A 215 -1.50 -10.99 -0.76
CA VAL A 215 -2.93 -11.29 -0.63
C VAL A 215 -3.46 -10.80 0.73
N GLU A 216 -2.78 -11.07 1.85
CA GLU A 216 -3.18 -10.60 3.18
C GLU A 216 -3.18 -9.06 3.27
N LYS A 217 -2.19 -8.38 2.68
CA LYS A 217 -2.12 -6.91 2.70
C LYS A 217 -3.19 -6.25 1.85
N PHE A 218 -3.55 -6.86 0.73
CA PHE A 218 -4.57 -6.36 -0.17
C PHE A 218 -5.97 -6.95 0.11
N ARG A 219 -6.13 -7.73 1.20
CA ARG A 219 -7.36 -8.45 1.54
C ARG A 219 -8.60 -7.57 1.47
N HIS A 220 -8.52 -6.35 2.01
CA HIS A 220 -9.66 -5.42 2.04
C HIS A 220 -10.12 -4.96 0.65
N TYR A 221 -9.24 -5.00 -0.37
CA TYR A 221 -9.64 -4.79 -1.76
C TYR A 221 -10.17 -6.07 -2.39
N ILE A 222 -9.45 -7.20 -2.18
CA ILE A 222 -9.75 -8.49 -2.82
C ILE A 222 -11.14 -9.00 -2.46
N LEU A 223 -11.57 -8.82 -1.21
CA LEU A 223 -12.89 -9.26 -0.73
C LEU A 223 -14.06 -8.52 -1.41
N HIS A 224 -13.81 -7.37 -2.00
CA HIS A 224 -14.82 -6.57 -2.69
C HIS A 224 -14.81 -6.75 -4.22
N THR A 225 -13.82 -7.46 -4.78
CA THR A 225 -13.79 -7.72 -6.23
C THR A 225 -14.83 -8.76 -6.63
N ARG A 226 -15.48 -8.52 -7.77
CA ARG A 226 -16.45 -9.45 -8.39
C ARG A 226 -15.79 -10.49 -9.28
N PHE A 227 -14.51 -10.32 -9.59
CA PHE A 227 -13.75 -11.14 -10.51
C PHE A 227 -12.78 -12.06 -9.77
N GLN A 228 -12.44 -13.18 -10.40
CA GLN A 228 -11.36 -14.02 -9.93
C GLN A 228 -10.05 -13.24 -9.91
N LEU A 229 -9.35 -13.25 -8.78
CA LEU A 229 -8.05 -12.62 -8.61
C LEU A 229 -7.01 -13.32 -9.49
N LYS A 230 -6.20 -12.58 -10.21
CA LYS A 230 -5.06 -13.13 -10.95
C LYS A 230 -3.77 -12.85 -10.19
N ILE A 231 -3.03 -13.89 -9.85
CA ILE A 231 -1.72 -13.77 -9.20
C ILE A 231 -0.64 -14.08 -10.22
N ARG A 232 0.36 -13.22 -10.34
CA ARG A 232 1.54 -13.43 -11.18
C ARG A 232 2.79 -13.52 -10.31
N THR A 233 3.60 -14.52 -10.56
CA THR A 233 4.89 -14.77 -9.91
C THR A 233 5.86 -15.27 -10.95
N ASP A 234 7.14 -15.01 -10.76
CA ASP A 234 8.23 -15.53 -11.61
C ASP A 234 8.68 -16.95 -11.23
N HIS A 235 8.02 -17.57 -10.24
CA HIS A 235 8.36 -18.92 -9.78
C HIS A 235 7.31 -19.95 -10.23
N GLU A 236 7.62 -20.69 -11.29
CA GLU A 236 6.70 -21.65 -11.92
C GLU A 236 6.18 -22.71 -10.94
N SER A 237 7.00 -23.13 -9.97
CA SER A 237 6.60 -24.16 -9.01
C SER A 237 5.40 -23.77 -8.14
N LEU A 238 5.02 -22.46 -8.06
CA LEU A 238 3.86 -22.03 -7.29
C LEU A 238 2.51 -22.38 -7.95
N GLN A 239 2.50 -22.90 -9.17
CA GLN A 239 1.28 -23.40 -9.82
C GLN A 239 0.56 -24.50 -9.03
N PHE A 240 1.25 -25.23 -8.13
CA PHE A 240 0.61 -26.20 -7.24
C PHE A 240 -0.42 -25.57 -6.29
N LEU A 241 -0.27 -24.28 -5.95
CA LEU A 241 -1.24 -23.55 -5.12
C LEU A 241 -2.64 -23.51 -5.75
N ARG A 242 -2.72 -23.62 -7.08
CA ARG A 242 -3.97 -23.69 -7.83
C ARG A 242 -4.69 -25.03 -7.66
N LYS A 243 -3.94 -26.13 -7.55
CA LYS A 243 -4.46 -27.51 -7.65
C LYS A 243 -4.93 -28.09 -6.32
N GLN A 244 -4.76 -27.38 -5.19
CA GLN A 244 -4.97 -27.92 -3.84
C GLN A 244 -4.33 -29.31 -3.68
N ASP A 245 -3.09 -29.45 -4.11
CA ASP A 245 -2.40 -30.74 -4.19
C ASP A 245 -2.33 -31.40 -2.80
N LYS A 246 -2.86 -32.62 -2.69
CA LYS A 246 -2.90 -33.39 -1.44
C LYS A 246 -1.51 -33.79 -0.91
N GLY A 247 -0.45 -33.51 -1.66
CA GLY A 247 0.95 -33.78 -1.31
C GLY A 247 1.69 -32.65 -0.60
N LEU A 248 1.03 -31.49 -0.36
CA LEU A 248 1.66 -30.38 0.32
C LEU A 248 1.87 -30.68 1.80
N VAL A 249 3.07 -30.43 2.31
CA VAL A 249 3.45 -30.68 3.71
C VAL A 249 4.05 -29.43 4.35
N GLY A 250 4.04 -29.38 5.68
CA GLY A 250 4.71 -28.36 6.46
C GLY A 250 4.07 -26.97 6.34
N ARG A 251 4.92 -25.93 6.15
CA ARG A 251 4.46 -24.54 6.16
C ARG A 251 3.79 -24.14 4.84
N ILE A 252 4.21 -24.70 3.71
CA ILE A 252 3.58 -24.44 2.41
C ILE A 252 2.11 -24.91 2.43
N ALA A 253 1.83 -26.08 3.01
CA ALA A 253 0.45 -26.57 3.17
C ALA A 253 -0.41 -25.60 3.96
N ARG A 254 0.10 -25.04 5.07
CA ARG A 254 -0.61 -24.05 5.87
C ARG A 254 -0.86 -22.73 5.12
N TRP A 255 0.09 -22.30 4.29
CA TRP A 255 -0.08 -21.11 3.46
C TRP A 255 -1.07 -21.33 2.32
N ALA A 256 -1.02 -22.50 1.67
CA ALA A 256 -2.01 -22.90 0.67
C ALA A 256 -3.44 -22.91 1.25
N MET A 257 -3.60 -23.39 2.50
CA MET A 257 -4.86 -23.37 3.22
C MET A 257 -5.39 -21.94 3.43
N LYS A 258 -4.52 -20.98 3.82
CA LYS A 258 -4.91 -19.58 3.95
C LYS A 258 -5.27 -18.95 2.61
N LEU A 259 -4.53 -19.29 1.56
CA LEU A 259 -4.81 -18.80 0.22
C LEU A 259 -6.10 -19.39 -0.36
N SER A 260 -6.52 -20.59 0.05
CA SER A 260 -7.77 -21.22 -0.42
C SER A 260 -9.04 -20.48 -0.02
N GLU A 261 -8.95 -19.54 0.95
CA GLU A 261 -10.07 -18.64 1.28
C GLU A 261 -10.40 -17.67 0.13
N TYR A 262 -9.48 -17.51 -0.84
CA TYR A 262 -9.63 -16.55 -1.93
C TYR A 262 -9.85 -17.27 -3.26
N ASN A 263 -10.72 -16.69 -4.10
CA ASN A 263 -10.91 -17.17 -5.46
C ASN A 263 -9.84 -16.57 -6.37
N PHE A 264 -8.77 -17.32 -6.64
CA PHE A 264 -7.66 -16.85 -7.47
C PHE A 264 -7.23 -17.84 -8.54
N ASP A 265 -6.58 -17.33 -9.58
CA ASP A 265 -5.80 -18.07 -10.57
C ASP A 265 -4.35 -17.59 -10.50
N ILE A 266 -3.38 -18.52 -10.53
CA ILE A 266 -1.96 -18.19 -10.47
C ILE A 266 -1.31 -18.50 -11.82
N LYS A 267 -0.53 -17.54 -12.31
CA LYS A 267 0.19 -17.63 -13.58
C LYS A 267 1.65 -17.26 -13.41
N TYR A 268 2.49 -17.94 -14.16
CA TYR A 268 3.90 -17.63 -14.33
C TYR A 268 4.08 -16.50 -15.35
#